data_b0676b9fb708a7ce9897e8db3365caf2
#
_entry.id   b0676b9fb708a7ce9897e8db3365caf2
#
_cell.length_a   1.000
_cell.length_b   1.000
_cell.length_c   1.000
_cell.angle_alpha   90.00
_cell.angle_beta   90.00
_cell.angle_gamma   90.00
#
_symmetry.space_group_name_H-M   'P 1'
#
loop_
_entity.id
_entity.type
_entity.pdbx_description
1 polymer ?
#
loop_
_entity_poly.entity_id
_entity_poly.type
_entity_poly.pdbx_seq_one_letter_code
_entity_poly.pdbx_strand_id
1 'polypeptide(L)'
;MDLGIFGIIDIVVILFGIMFLFIGFKKGFMNKMIGLLGVLVMFALSIVLASNFAEFLKNRELIYPSIYDSIYEKMQAAAIEAGEGASNADIIANALNIPNLFASFIAGKIEATPAELPALVAEKLGTYAMKGIAFLILAFTFTLVFIILKILANTIRQNAIIKTIDGLLGMALYLLIYVVIISLLFFILNILVTKEVITGSTLEFINTDLQLNTDAFRISKFLYNGNLFNSIKELFS
;
A
#
# COMPACT_ATOMS: atom_id res chain seq x y z
N MET A 1 27.43 23.13 20.25
CA MET A 1 26.96 24.50 20.06
C MET A 1 25.57 24.61 20.63
N ASP A 2 25.42 25.14 21.82
CA ASP A 2 24.10 25.30 22.43
C ASP A 2 23.49 26.59 21.86
N LEU A 3 22.49 26.45 21.01
CA LEU A 3 21.79 27.57 20.38
C LEU A 3 20.69 28.16 21.30
N GLY A 4 20.84 27.98 22.63
CA GLY A 4 19.90 28.49 23.63
C GLY A 4 18.61 27.66 23.69
N ILE A 5 17.46 28.25 23.33
CA ILE A 5 16.15 27.61 23.46
C ILE A 5 15.92 26.45 22.48
N PHE A 6 16.63 26.42 21.33
CA PHE A 6 16.44 25.39 20.29
C PHE A 6 17.75 24.63 20.02
N GLY A 7 17.65 23.31 19.85
CA GLY A 7 18.70 22.48 19.29
C GLY A 7 18.73 22.53 17.76
N ILE A 8 19.78 21.94 17.19
CA ILE A 8 19.90 21.83 15.72
C ILE A 8 18.74 20.98 15.16
N ILE A 9 18.42 19.89 15.86
CA ILE A 9 17.31 19.01 15.47
C ILE A 9 15.97 19.75 15.55
N ASP A 10 15.73 20.59 16.56
CA ASP A 10 14.53 21.41 16.64
C ASP A 10 14.40 22.36 15.44
N ILE A 11 15.48 23.01 15.04
CA ILE A 11 15.49 23.92 13.89
C ILE A 11 15.13 23.14 12.62
N VAL A 12 15.72 21.96 12.42
CA VAL A 12 15.40 21.11 11.27
C VAL A 12 13.92 20.70 11.29
N VAL A 13 13.40 20.26 12.43
CA VAL A 13 11.99 19.89 12.60
C VAL A 13 11.08 21.08 12.26
N ILE A 14 11.37 22.28 12.78
CA ILE A 14 10.56 23.48 12.50
C ILE A 14 10.61 23.85 11.02
N LEU A 15 11.79 23.87 10.40
CA LEU A 15 11.95 24.20 8.99
C LEU A 15 11.18 23.25 8.07
N PHE A 16 11.26 21.94 8.32
CA PHE A 16 10.46 20.97 7.58
C PHE A 16 8.97 21.15 7.83
N GLY A 17 8.54 21.44 9.06
CA GLY A 17 7.14 21.76 9.38
C GLY A 17 6.63 22.95 8.59
N ILE A 18 7.39 24.05 8.54
CA ILE A 18 7.06 25.25 7.74
C ILE A 18 6.97 24.88 6.24
N MET A 19 7.93 24.10 5.74
CA MET A 19 7.90 23.63 4.35
C MET A 19 6.62 22.84 4.04
N PHE A 20 6.22 21.94 4.93
CA PHE A 20 4.98 21.15 4.77
C PHE A 20 3.73 22.06 4.77
N LEU A 21 3.69 23.09 5.60
CA LEU A 21 2.61 24.10 5.59
C LEU A 21 2.51 24.78 4.23
N PHE A 22 3.63 25.28 3.69
CA PHE A 22 3.65 25.91 2.36
C PHE A 22 3.21 24.97 1.24
N ILE A 23 3.70 23.71 1.26
CA ILE A 23 3.29 22.70 0.29
C ILE A 23 1.79 22.43 0.41
N GLY A 24 1.27 22.33 1.64
CA GLY A 24 -0.15 22.13 1.91
C GLY A 24 -1.01 23.23 1.37
N PHE A 25 -0.64 24.49 1.63
CA PHE A 25 -1.35 25.66 1.09
C PHE A 25 -1.37 25.66 -0.44
N LYS A 26 -0.20 25.40 -1.06
CA LYS A 26 -0.07 25.41 -2.52
C LYS A 26 -0.84 24.28 -3.19
N LYS A 27 -0.77 23.06 -2.65
CA LYS A 27 -1.43 21.87 -3.21
C LYS A 27 -2.92 21.80 -2.89
N GLY A 28 -3.32 22.33 -1.73
CA GLY A 28 -4.69 22.34 -1.22
C GLY A 28 -5.16 21.01 -0.66
N PHE A 29 -6.26 21.09 0.07
CA PHE A 29 -6.93 19.97 0.72
C PHE A 29 -7.62 19.04 -0.29
N MET A 30 -8.44 19.61 -1.20
CA MET A 30 -9.26 18.86 -2.15
C MET A 30 -8.42 17.93 -3.02
N ASN A 31 -7.32 18.44 -3.60
CA ASN A 31 -6.46 17.63 -4.45
C ASN A 31 -5.79 16.47 -3.69
N LYS A 32 -5.39 16.70 -2.44
CA LYS A 32 -4.78 15.65 -1.61
C LYS A 32 -5.81 14.63 -1.17
N MET A 33 -7.00 15.07 -0.76
CA MET A 33 -8.09 14.18 -0.35
C MET A 33 -8.60 13.33 -1.51
N ILE A 34 -8.84 13.94 -2.68
CA ILE A 34 -9.22 13.17 -3.89
C ILE A 34 -8.13 12.16 -4.24
N GLY A 35 -6.85 12.52 -4.10
CA GLY A 35 -5.74 11.59 -4.35
C GLY A 35 -5.69 10.44 -3.37
N LEU A 36 -5.82 10.70 -2.07
CA LEU A 36 -5.74 9.70 -1.01
C LEU A 36 -6.98 8.80 -0.99
N LEU A 37 -8.16 9.42 -0.87
CA LEU A 37 -9.44 8.70 -0.85
C LEU A 37 -9.68 8.01 -2.19
N GLY A 38 -9.29 8.65 -3.31
CA GLY A 38 -9.43 8.06 -4.63
C GLY A 38 -8.74 6.72 -4.76
N VAL A 39 -7.49 6.60 -4.29
CA VAL A 39 -6.76 5.32 -4.31
C VAL A 39 -7.47 4.28 -3.45
N LEU A 40 -7.85 4.62 -2.22
CA LEU A 40 -8.53 3.68 -1.32
C LEU A 40 -9.87 3.21 -1.88
N VAL A 41 -10.69 4.16 -2.36
CA VAL A 41 -12.01 3.87 -2.93
C VAL A 41 -11.88 3.06 -4.22
N MET A 42 -10.91 3.41 -5.08
CA MET A 42 -10.62 2.67 -6.31
C MET A 42 -10.31 1.19 -6.00
N PHE A 43 -9.39 0.93 -5.07
CA PHE A 43 -9.06 -0.45 -4.69
C PHE A 43 -10.26 -1.18 -4.10
N ALA A 44 -10.96 -0.56 -3.14
CA ALA A 44 -12.12 -1.17 -2.49
C ALA A 44 -13.23 -1.51 -3.50
N LEU A 45 -13.61 -0.55 -4.35
CA LEU A 45 -14.65 -0.77 -5.37
C LEU A 45 -14.21 -1.79 -6.41
N SER A 46 -12.94 -1.75 -6.84
CA SER A 46 -12.43 -2.72 -7.82
C SER A 46 -12.46 -4.15 -7.26
N ILE A 47 -12.11 -4.35 -5.99
CA ILE A 47 -12.19 -5.67 -5.35
C ILE A 47 -13.65 -6.14 -5.24
N VAL A 48 -14.55 -5.28 -4.73
CA VAL A 48 -15.97 -5.62 -4.52
C VAL A 48 -16.66 -5.95 -5.83
N LEU A 49 -16.40 -5.17 -6.89
CA LEU A 49 -17.05 -5.32 -8.18
C LEU A 49 -16.38 -6.34 -9.10
N ALA A 50 -15.12 -6.74 -8.81
CA ALA A 50 -14.34 -7.62 -9.68
C ALA A 50 -15.07 -8.95 -9.98
N SER A 51 -15.71 -9.56 -8.99
CA SER A 51 -16.42 -10.84 -9.16
C SER A 51 -17.60 -10.72 -10.13
N ASN A 52 -18.46 -9.72 -9.93
CA ASN A 52 -19.63 -9.51 -10.78
C ASN A 52 -19.23 -9.08 -12.20
N PHE A 53 -18.20 -8.26 -12.31
CA PHE A 53 -17.69 -7.83 -13.60
C PHE A 53 -16.96 -8.94 -14.36
N ALA A 54 -16.24 -9.81 -13.64
CA ALA A 54 -15.61 -11.01 -14.22
C ALA A 54 -16.67 -11.97 -14.79
N GLU A 55 -17.77 -12.17 -14.07
CA GLU A 55 -18.89 -12.98 -14.55
C GLU A 55 -19.54 -12.38 -15.79
N PHE A 56 -19.76 -11.06 -15.80
CA PHE A 56 -20.23 -10.35 -16.99
C PHE A 56 -19.29 -10.56 -18.19
N LEU A 57 -17.97 -10.44 -18.00
CA LEU A 57 -16.98 -10.66 -19.06
C LEU A 57 -16.93 -12.14 -19.52
N LYS A 58 -17.08 -13.08 -18.58
CA LYS A 58 -17.12 -14.53 -18.86
C LYS A 58 -18.33 -14.87 -19.76
N ASN A 59 -19.50 -14.31 -19.45
CA ASN A 59 -20.73 -14.55 -20.22
C ASN A 59 -20.69 -13.94 -21.64
N ARG A 60 -19.74 -13.03 -21.91
CA ARG A 60 -19.51 -12.49 -23.26
C ARG A 60 -18.60 -13.36 -24.12
N GLU A 61 -18.00 -14.41 -23.55
CA GLU A 61 -17.14 -15.38 -24.22
C GLU A 61 -15.95 -14.78 -25.01
N LEU A 62 -15.59 -13.51 -24.71
CA LEU A 62 -14.56 -12.79 -25.47
C LEU A 62 -13.14 -13.29 -25.17
N ILE A 63 -12.83 -13.56 -23.90
CA ILE A 63 -11.46 -13.86 -23.44
C ILE A 63 -11.44 -15.20 -22.67
N TYR A 64 -12.51 -15.51 -21.96
CA TYR A 64 -12.57 -16.68 -21.08
C TYR A 64 -12.29 -18.01 -21.81
N PRO A 65 -12.89 -18.30 -23.01
CA PRO A 65 -12.58 -19.54 -23.72
C PRO A 65 -11.10 -19.71 -24.01
N SER A 66 -10.44 -18.67 -24.52
CA SER A 66 -9.01 -18.72 -24.85
C SER A 66 -8.14 -18.98 -23.62
N ILE A 67 -8.50 -18.39 -22.45
CA ILE A 67 -7.78 -18.63 -21.18
C ILE A 67 -8.02 -20.08 -20.73
N TYR A 68 -9.28 -20.52 -20.75
CA TYR A 68 -9.66 -21.87 -20.35
C TYR A 68 -8.93 -22.92 -21.21
N ASP A 69 -9.05 -22.81 -22.53
CA ASP A 69 -8.45 -23.74 -23.49
C ASP A 69 -6.93 -23.80 -23.33
N SER A 70 -6.27 -22.66 -23.20
CA SER A 70 -4.81 -22.61 -23.00
C SER A 70 -4.37 -23.32 -21.71
N ILE A 71 -5.12 -23.17 -20.61
CA ILE A 71 -4.80 -23.85 -19.34
C ILE A 71 -5.14 -25.36 -19.48
N TYR A 72 -6.28 -25.68 -20.06
CA TYR A 72 -6.74 -27.05 -20.24
C TYR A 72 -5.76 -27.88 -21.06
N GLU A 73 -5.32 -27.39 -22.23
CA GLU A 73 -4.36 -28.05 -23.09
C GLU A 73 -3.03 -28.32 -22.38
N LYS A 74 -2.50 -27.33 -21.67
CA LYS A 74 -1.26 -27.49 -20.88
C LYS A 74 -1.41 -28.53 -19.78
N MET A 75 -2.52 -28.49 -19.07
CA MET A 75 -2.81 -29.45 -18.01
C MET A 75 -2.99 -30.86 -18.55
N GLN A 76 -3.67 -31.02 -19.69
CA GLN A 76 -3.87 -32.29 -20.35
C GLN A 76 -2.53 -32.89 -20.83
N ALA A 77 -1.69 -32.08 -21.47
CA ALA A 77 -0.37 -32.51 -21.91
C ALA A 77 0.50 -32.97 -20.73
N ALA A 78 0.53 -32.21 -19.65
CA ALA A 78 1.29 -32.54 -18.45
C ALA A 78 0.74 -33.80 -17.75
N ALA A 79 -0.57 -34.02 -17.74
CA ALA A 79 -1.17 -35.22 -17.16
C ALA A 79 -0.81 -36.46 -17.96
N ILE A 80 -0.76 -36.37 -19.29
CA ILE A 80 -0.32 -37.51 -20.18
C ILE A 80 1.16 -37.77 -19.96
N GLU A 81 2.01 -36.75 -19.89
CA GLU A 81 3.45 -36.90 -19.72
C GLU A 81 3.83 -37.47 -18.34
N ALA A 82 3.10 -37.09 -17.30
CA ALA A 82 3.36 -37.51 -15.94
C ALA A 82 3.06 -39.01 -15.69
N GLY A 83 2.16 -39.62 -16.46
CA GLY A 83 1.82 -41.05 -16.37
C GLY A 83 1.00 -41.42 -15.12
N GLU A 84 0.77 -42.75 -14.98
CA GLU A 84 0.03 -43.29 -13.83
C GLU A 84 0.85 -43.17 -12.53
N GLY A 85 0.26 -42.53 -11.51
CA GLY A 85 0.86 -42.41 -10.17
C GLY A 85 1.46 -41.03 -9.84
N ALA A 86 1.48 -40.09 -10.77
CA ALA A 86 1.89 -38.71 -10.49
C ALA A 86 0.88 -38.01 -9.57
N SER A 87 1.38 -37.18 -8.64
CA SER A 87 0.50 -36.41 -7.79
C SER A 87 -0.14 -35.26 -8.58
N ASN A 88 -1.34 -34.83 -8.19
CA ASN A 88 -1.99 -33.66 -8.78
C ASN A 88 -1.11 -32.39 -8.70
N ALA A 89 -0.31 -32.29 -7.63
CA ALA A 89 0.62 -31.16 -7.48
C ALA A 89 1.75 -31.18 -8.52
N ASP A 90 2.31 -32.35 -8.83
CA ASP A 90 3.37 -32.47 -9.84
C ASP A 90 2.85 -32.17 -11.24
N ILE A 91 1.65 -32.62 -11.56
CA ILE A 91 0.99 -32.32 -12.85
C ILE A 91 0.77 -30.80 -12.99
N ILE A 92 0.24 -30.14 -11.95
CA ILE A 92 0.01 -28.71 -11.94
C ILE A 92 1.33 -27.93 -12.04
N ALA A 93 2.36 -28.36 -11.29
CA ALA A 93 3.68 -27.71 -11.31
C ALA A 93 4.29 -27.73 -12.72
N ASN A 94 4.25 -28.88 -13.38
CA ASN A 94 4.79 -29.05 -14.73
C ASN A 94 3.96 -28.28 -15.78
N ALA A 95 2.64 -28.38 -15.73
CA ALA A 95 1.75 -27.71 -16.68
C ALA A 95 1.88 -26.17 -16.65
N LEU A 96 1.99 -25.61 -15.47
CA LEU A 96 2.02 -24.16 -15.26
C LEU A 96 3.43 -23.59 -15.10
N ASN A 97 4.44 -24.45 -15.03
CA ASN A 97 5.84 -24.09 -14.77
C ASN A 97 5.98 -23.23 -13.47
N ILE A 98 5.36 -23.71 -12.38
CA ILE A 98 5.38 -23.04 -11.08
C ILE A 98 6.04 -23.96 -10.02
N PRO A 99 6.62 -23.37 -8.93
CA PRO A 99 7.17 -24.16 -7.84
C PRO A 99 6.12 -25.08 -7.20
N ASN A 100 6.53 -26.28 -6.79
CA ASN A 100 5.66 -27.30 -6.16
C ASN A 100 4.90 -26.80 -4.94
N LEU A 101 5.43 -25.83 -4.20
CA LEU A 101 4.74 -25.18 -3.08
C LEU A 101 3.40 -24.54 -3.53
N PHE A 102 3.41 -23.80 -4.63
CA PHE A 102 2.19 -23.19 -5.17
C PHE A 102 1.26 -24.22 -5.81
N ALA A 103 1.84 -25.21 -6.52
CA ALA A 103 1.09 -26.30 -7.12
C ALA A 103 0.35 -27.12 -6.05
N SER A 104 1.00 -27.43 -4.94
CA SER A 104 0.39 -28.13 -3.80
C SER A 104 -0.75 -27.34 -3.16
N PHE A 105 -0.60 -26.01 -3.06
CA PHE A 105 -1.68 -25.15 -2.57
C PHE A 105 -2.90 -25.15 -3.51
N ILE A 106 -2.66 -25.15 -4.83
CA ILE A 106 -3.73 -25.25 -5.83
C ILE A 106 -4.38 -26.65 -5.77
N ALA A 107 -3.57 -27.70 -5.79
CA ALA A 107 -4.02 -29.10 -5.71
C ALA A 107 -4.86 -29.36 -4.47
N GLY A 108 -4.45 -28.85 -3.30
CA GLY A 108 -5.17 -29.01 -2.04
C GLY A 108 -6.56 -28.33 -2.01
N LYS A 109 -6.87 -27.49 -2.98
CA LYS A 109 -8.19 -26.86 -3.15
C LYS A 109 -9.05 -27.53 -4.23
N ILE A 110 -8.52 -28.58 -4.89
CA ILE A 110 -9.17 -29.27 -6.00
C ILE A 110 -9.21 -30.75 -5.68
N GLU A 111 -10.36 -31.22 -5.25
CA GLU A 111 -10.62 -32.66 -5.11
C GLU A 111 -11.00 -33.19 -6.50
N ALA A 112 -10.04 -33.78 -7.20
CA ALA A 112 -10.22 -34.30 -8.55
C ALA A 112 -9.45 -35.57 -8.76
N THR A 113 -9.99 -36.46 -9.57
CA THR A 113 -9.24 -37.55 -10.18
C THR A 113 -8.27 -37.02 -11.24
N PRO A 114 -7.17 -37.69 -11.56
CA PRO A 114 -6.24 -37.21 -12.60
C PRO A 114 -6.90 -36.94 -13.95
N ALA A 115 -7.98 -37.64 -14.29
CA ALA A 115 -8.73 -37.42 -15.52
C ALA A 115 -9.57 -36.13 -15.53
N GLU A 116 -10.08 -35.69 -14.37
CA GLU A 116 -10.90 -34.49 -14.23
C GLU A 116 -10.04 -33.25 -13.93
N LEU A 117 -8.81 -33.46 -13.47
CA LEU A 117 -7.91 -32.40 -13.02
C LEU A 117 -7.72 -31.27 -14.07
N PRO A 118 -7.47 -31.57 -15.37
CA PRO A 118 -7.29 -30.52 -16.37
C PRO A 118 -8.46 -29.56 -16.48
N ALA A 119 -9.69 -30.10 -16.50
CA ALA A 119 -10.90 -29.28 -16.62
C ALA A 119 -11.15 -28.42 -15.38
N LEU A 120 -11.01 -29.01 -14.18
CA LEU A 120 -11.24 -28.29 -12.92
C LEU A 120 -10.18 -27.22 -12.64
N VAL A 121 -8.92 -27.49 -12.97
CA VAL A 121 -7.85 -26.49 -12.87
C VAL A 121 -8.08 -25.35 -13.86
N ALA A 122 -8.40 -25.67 -15.13
CA ALA A 122 -8.68 -24.69 -16.16
C ALA A 122 -9.86 -23.78 -15.78
N GLU A 123 -10.95 -24.36 -15.23
CA GLU A 123 -12.10 -23.61 -14.78
C GLU A 123 -11.77 -22.67 -13.60
N LYS A 124 -11.13 -23.20 -12.55
CA LYS A 124 -10.79 -22.40 -11.37
C LYS A 124 -9.78 -21.30 -11.69
N LEU A 125 -8.67 -21.65 -12.35
CA LEU A 125 -7.65 -20.66 -12.71
C LEU A 125 -8.13 -19.69 -13.75
N GLY A 126 -8.90 -20.15 -14.75
CA GLY A 126 -9.56 -19.27 -15.72
C GLY A 126 -10.50 -18.26 -15.05
N THR A 127 -11.27 -18.71 -14.05
CA THR A 127 -12.13 -17.82 -13.27
C THR A 127 -11.32 -16.81 -12.44
N TYR A 128 -10.20 -17.22 -11.81
CA TYR A 128 -9.34 -16.28 -11.09
C TYR A 128 -8.63 -15.30 -12.04
N ALA A 129 -8.19 -15.76 -13.20
CA ALA A 129 -7.62 -14.88 -14.23
C ALA A 129 -8.64 -13.83 -14.69
N MET A 130 -9.90 -14.23 -14.92
CA MET A 130 -10.98 -13.28 -15.25
C MET A 130 -11.24 -12.27 -14.15
N LYS A 131 -11.20 -12.68 -12.87
CA LYS A 131 -11.31 -11.75 -11.74
C LYS A 131 -10.13 -10.77 -11.69
N GLY A 132 -8.92 -11.23 -11.98
CA GLY A 132 -7.74 -10.37 -12.10
C GLY A 132 -7.87 -9.34 -13.23
N ILE A 133 -8.30 -9.78 -14.42
CA ILE A 133 -8.57 -8.90 -15.56
C ILE A 133 -9.66 -7.89 -15.24
N ALA A 134 -10.77 -8.34 -14.67
CA ALA A 134 -11.87 -7.48 -14.25
C ALA A 134 -11.41 -6.42 -13.24
N PHE A 135 -10.61 -6.82 -12.25
CA PHE A 135 -10.03 -5.89 -11.28
C PHE A 135 -9.16 -4.83 -11.97
N LEU A 136 -8.29 -5.22 -12.90
CA LEU A 136 -7.42 -4.27 -13.62
C LEU A 136 -8.23 -3.28 -14.47
N ILE A 137 -9.25 -3.75 -15.18
CA ILE A 137 -10.12 -2.88 -15.99
C ILE A 137 -10.87 -1.89 -15.09
N LEU A 138 -11.44 -2.35 -13.98
CA LEU A 138 -12.14 -1.50 -13.02
C LEU A 138 -11.18 -0.49 -12.38
N ALA A 139 -9.99 -0.93 -11.93
CA ALA A 139 -8.98 -0.06 -11.34
C ALA A 139 -8.55 1.03 -12.33
N PHE A 140 -8.34 0.69 -13.60
CA PHE A 140 -8.04 1.66 -14.64
C PHE A 140 -9.19 2.64 -14.87
N THR A 141 -10.42 2.14 -14.97
CA THR A 141 -11.63 2.96 -15.16
C THR A 141 -11.80 3.94 -14.00
N PHE A 142 -11.72 3.47 -12.76
CA PHE A 142 -11.81 4.35 -11.59
C PHE A 142 -10.66 5.36 -11.53
N THR A 143 -9.46 4.98 -11.95
CA THR A 143 -8.33 5.93 -12.05
C THR A 143 -8.68 7.09 -12.98
N LEU A 144 -9.27 6.82 -14.15
CA LEU A 144 -9.73 7.86 -15.07
C LEU A 144 -10.78 8.76 -14.44
N VAL A 145 -11.77 8.19 -13.74
CA VAL A 145 -12.80 8.95 -13.01
C VAL A 145 -12.15 9.89 -11.99
N PHE A 146 -11.17 9.42 -11.20
CA PHE A 146 -10.50 10.27 -10.22
C PHE A 146 -9.60 11.33 -10.85
N ILE A 147 -9.02 11.09 -12.03
CA ILE A 147 -8.33 12.13 -12.81
C ILE A 147 -9.30 13.23 -13.20
N ILE A 148 -10.49 12.88 -13.70
CA ILE A 148 -11.54 13.85 -14.06
C ILE A 148 -11.96 14.67 -12.82
N LEU A 149 -12.20 13.99 -11.69
CA LEU A 149 -12.54 14.66 -10.43
C LEU A 149 -11.45 15.64 -9.97
N LYS A 150 -10.16 15.31 -10.15
CA LYS A 150 -9.06 16.25 -9.87
C LYS A 150 -9.09 17.48 -10.78
N ILE A 151 -9.38 17.28 -12.07
CA ILE A 151 -9.50 18.39 -13.03
C ILE A 151 -10.64 19.33 -12.61
N LEU A 152 -11.81 18.76 -12.26
CA LEU A 152 -12.96 19.53 -11.79
C LEU A 152 -12.64 20.28 -10.49
N ALA A 153 -11.99 19.63 -9.52
CA ALA A 153 -11.56 20.26 -8.28
C ALA A 153 -10.61 21.45 -8.53
N ASN A 154 -9.66 21.29 -9.47
CA ASN A 154 -8.76 22.37 -9.86
C ASN A 154 -9.49 23.55 -10.52
N THR A 155 -10.53 23.28 -11.33
CA THR A 155 -11.36 24.31 -11.94
C THR A 155 -12.13 25.10 -10.88
N ILE A 156 -12.74 24.41 -9.91
CA ILE A 156 -13.44 25.06 -8.78
C ILE A 156 -12.46 25.92 -7.96
N ARG A 157 -11.25 25.46 -7.81
CA ARG A 157 -10.17 26.14 -7.08
C ARG A 157 -9.65 27.43 -7.74
N GLN A 158 -10.07 27.75 -8.97
CA GLN A 158 -9.73 29.03 -9.61
C GLN A 158 -10.40 30.23 -8.92
N ASN A 159 -11.50 30.02 -8.20
CA ASN A 159 -12.09 31.06 -7.36
C ASN A 159 -11.15 31.37 -6.17
N ALA A 160 -10.81 32.63 -5.99
CA ALA A 160 -9.84 33.11 -4.99
C ALA A 160 -10.24 32.73 -3.54
N ILE A 161 -11.53 32.81 -3.20
CA ILE A 161 -12.04 32.47 -1.87
C ILE A 161 -11.89 30.97 -1.62
N ILE A 162 -12.34 30.16 -2.57
CA ILE A 162 -12.26 28.69 -2.47
C ILE A 162 -10.80 28.26 -2.39
N LYS A 163 -9.91 28.85 -3.20
CA LYS A 163 -8.47 28.58 -3.18
C LYS A 163 -7.86 28.85 -1.81
N THR A 164 -8.25 29.94 -1.15
CA THR A 164 -7.74 30.31 0.17
C THR A 164 -8.21 29.33 1.24
N ILE A 165 -9.50 29.01 1.27
CA ILE A 165 -10.07 28.04 2.23
C ILE A 165 -9.45 26.64 2.00
N ASP A 166 -9.39 26.20 0.76
CA ASP A 166 -8.78 24.92 0.40
C ASP A 166 -7.30 24.87 0.74
N GLY A 167 -6.59 25.98 0.57
CA GLY A 167 -5.20 26.14 0.98
C GLY A 167 -5.00 26.03 2.48
N LEU A 168 -5.83 26.72 3.29
CA LEU A 168 -5.78 26.62 4.76
C LEU A 168 -6.07 25.22 5.27
N LEU A 169 -7.10 24.57 4.72
CA LEU A 169 -7.38 23.16 5.03
C LEU A 169 -6.23 22.24 4.58
N GLY A 170 -5.62 22.55 3.44
CA GLY A 170 -4.42 21.87 2.94
C GLY A 170 -3.25 22.00 3.90
N MET A 171 -2.99 23.18 4.47
CA MET A 171 -1.96 23.38 5.51
C MET A 171 -2.20 22.47 6.71
N ALA A 172 -3.44 22.43 7.24
CA ALA A 172 -3.79 21.60 8.39
C ALA A 172 -3.58 20.10 8.08
N LEU A 173 -4.02 19.65 6.91
CA LEU A 173 -3.83 18.25 6.49
C LEU A 173 -2.34 17.90 6.34
N TYR A 174 -1.55 18.75 5.69
CA TYR A 174 -0.13 18.49 5.50
C TYR A 174 0.67 18.59 6.79
N LEU A 175 0.26 19.44 7.74
CA LEU A 175 0.82 19.47 9.08
C LEU A 175 0.55 18.15 9.82
N LEU A 176 -0.66 17.61 9.72
CA LEU A 176 -1.01 16.33 10.31
C LEU A 176 -0.16 15.20 9.71
N ILE A 177 -0.03 15.16 8.37
CA ILE A 177 0.85 14.19 7.68
C ILE A 177 2.30 14.36 8.16
N TYR A 178 2.77 15.59 8.30
CA TYR A 178 4.11 15.88 8.79
C TYR A 178 4.33 15.34 10.21
N VAL A 179 3.37 15.58 11.13
CA VAL A 179 3.45 15.07 12.51
C VAL A 179 3.54 13.55 12.52
N VAL A 180 2.77 12.86 11.69
CA VAL A 180 2.86 11.39 11.59
C VAL A 180 4.23 10.94 11.06
N ILE A 181 4.74 11.58 10.01
CA ILE A 181 6.04 11.22 9.42
C ILE A 181 7.17 11.47 10.43
N ILE A 182 7.20 12.65 11.05
CA ILE A 182 8.27 13.00 11.99
C ILE A 182 8.21 12.12 13.25
N SER A 183 7.01 11.79 13.74
CA SER A 183 6.83 10.84 14.85
C SER A 183 7.37 9.46 14.48
N LEU A 184 7.12 8.98 13.26
CA LEU A 184 7.67 7.71 12.81
C LEU A 184 9.21 7.74 12.75
N LEU A 185 9.81 8.83 12.28
CA LEU A 185 11.26 8.99 12.25
C LEU A 185 11.87 8.98 13.67
N PHE A 186 11.27 9.70 14.61
CA PHE A 186 11.72 9.68 16.01
C PHE A 186 11.50 8.34 16.68
N PHE A 187 10.44 7.61 16.34
CA PHE A 187 10.21 6.25 16.81
C PHE A 187 11.31 5.29 16.33
N ILE A 188 11.67 5.36 15.04
CA ILE A 188 12.77 4.58 14.48
C ILE A 188 14.09 4.97 15.18
N LEU A 189 14.35 6.26 15.37
CA LEU A 189 15.53 6.75 16.08
C LEU A 189 15.59 6.19 17.51
N ASN A 190 14.48 6.20 18.23
CA ASN A 190 14.39 5.63 19.58
C ASN A 190 14.71 4.13 19.60
N ILE A 191 14.20 3.35 18.63
CA ILE A 191 14.53 1.92 18.49
C ILE A 191 16.03 1.73 18.25
N LEU A 192 16.63 2.50 17.35
CA LEU A 192 18.05 2.39 17.01
C LEU A 192 18.96 2.73 18.20
N VAL A 193 18.58 3.72 19.00
CA VAL A 193 19.28 4.08 20.24
C VAL A 193 19.10 2.97 21.29
N THR A 194 17.88 2.48 21.51
CA THR A 194 17.58 1.44 22.50
C THR A 194 18.24 0.10 22.17
N LYS A 195 18.42 -0.20 20.86
CA LYS A 195 19.10 -1.42 20.40
C LYS A 195 20.61 -1.26 20.26
N GLU A 196 21.17 -0.16 20.76
CA GLU A 196 22.61 0.14 20.72
C GLU A 196 23.22 0.13 19.29
N VAL A 197 22.37 0.34 18.27
CA VAL A 197 22.84 0.50 16.88
C VAL A 197 23.53 1.85 16.72
N ILE A 198 23.04 2.88 17.41
CA ILE A 198 23.65 4.22 17.48
C ILE A 198 24.41 4.32 18.79
N THR A 199 25.73 4.48 18.71
CA THR A 199 26.64 4.56 19.85
C THR A 199 27.66 5.67 19.67
N GLY A 200 28.51 5.89 20.66
CA GLY A 200 29.62 6.83 20.61
C GLY A 200 29.18 8.28 20.42
N SER A 201 29.96 9.02 19.64
CA SER A 201 29.78 10.47 19.44
C SER A 201 28.41 10.85 18.86
N THR A 202 27.80 9.98 18.05
CA THR A 202 26.46 10.21 17.49
C THR A 202 25.39 10.15 18.57
N LEU A 203 25.48 9.19 19.49
CA LEU A 203 24.55 9.09 20.63
C LEU A 203 24.72 10.28 21.57
N GLU A 204 25.96 10.69 21.83
CA GLU A 204 26.26 11.87 22.65
C GLU A 204 25.70 13.16 22.05
N PHE A 205 25.83 13.35 20.72
CA PHE A 205 25.22 14.46 20.00
C PHE A 205 23.69 14.46 20.15
N ILE A 206 23.03 13.31 19.94
CA ILE A 206 21.57 13.19 20.07
C ILE A 206 21.14 13.54 21.50
N ASN A 207 21.78 12.97 22.51
CA ASN A 207 21.46 13.22 23.90
C ASN A 207 21.62 14.70 24.29
N THR A 208 22.66 15.34 23.79
CA THR A 208 22.97 16.74 24.05
C THR A 208 21.99 17.67 23.32
N ASP A 209 21.73 17.42 22.04
CA ASP A 209 20.88 18.28 21.22
C ASP A 209 19.40 18.19 21.62
N LEU A 210 18.92 16.97 21.91
CA LEU A 210 17.57 16.74 22.42
C LEU A 210 17.43 17.10 23.91
N GLN A 211 18.53 17.29 24.63
CA GLN A 211 18.57 17.52 26.08
C GLN A 211 17.79 16.45 26.88
N LEU A 212 17.98 15.17 26.54
CA LEU A 212 17.22 14.07 27.12
C LEU A 212 17.35 13.97 28.64
N ASN A 213 18.51 14.38 29.20
CA ASN A 213 18.83 14.30 30.61
C ASN A 213 18.57 15.60 31.41
N THR A 214 17.84 16.55 30.84
CA THR A 214 17.50 17.83 31.50
C THR A 214 16.01 18.03 31.54
N ASP A 215 15.50 18.99 32.34
CA ASP A 215 14.08 19.35 32.36
C ASP A 215 13.71 20.40 31.27
N ALA A 216 14.65 20.78 30.43
CA ALA A 216 14.42 21.77 29.38
C ALA A 216 13.43 21.24 28.33
N PHE A 217 12.49 22.10 27.93
CA PHE A 217 11.56 21.80 26.84
C PHE A 217 12.24 21.92 25.50
N ARG A 218 12.15 20.85 24.68
CA ARG A 218 12.55 20.80 23.29
C ARG A 218 11.45 20.14 22.48
N ILE A 219 11.14 20.66 21.30
CA ILE A 219 10.12 20.06 20.42
C ILE A 219 10.55 18.66 20.01
N SER A 220 11.79 18.48 19.63
CA SER A 220 12.38 17.20 19.27
C SER A 220 12.37 16.20 20.44
N LYS A 221 12.66 16.65 21.67
CA LYS A 221 12.52 15.82 22.88
C LYS A 221 11.10 15.38 23.12
N PHE A 222 10.13 16.29 22.98
CA PHE A 222 8.72 15.97 23.10
C PHE A 222 8.31 14.89 22.07
N LEU A 223 8.73 15.04 20.83
CA LEU A 223 8.48 14.06 19.78
C LEU A 223 9.20 12.72 20.00
N TYR A 224 10.37 12.75 20.61
CA TYR A 224 11.14 11.54 20.91
C TYR A 224 10.52 10.74 22.07
N ASN A 225 10.13 11.40 23.16
CA ASN A 225 9.59 10.76 24.37
C ASN A 225 8.07 10.52 24.28
N GLY A 226 7.31 11.50 23.79
CA GLY A 226 5.85 11.46 23.66
C GLY A 226 5.37 10.93 22.30
N ASN A 227 6.10 10.01 21.70
CA ASN A 227 5.84 9.54 20.34
C ASN A 227 4.51 8.79 20.25
N LEU A 228 3.69 9.15 19.25
CA LEU A 228 2.41 8.50 18.95
C LEU A 228 2.53 6.97 18.78
N PHE A 229 3.68 6.48 18.31
CA PHE A 229 3.94 5.06 18.08
C PHE A 229 4.39 4.29 19.33
N ASN A 230 4.83 4.98 20.39
CA ASN A 230 5.16 4.33 21.67
C ASN A 230 3.91 3.70 22.30
N SER A 231 2.76 4.38 22.21
CA SER A 231 1.48 3.84 22.70
C SER A 231 1.04 2.59 21.89
N ILE A 232 1.44 2.49 20.65
CA ILE A 232 1.17 1.29 19.82
C ILE A 232 2.05 0.11 20.28
N LYS A 233 3.31 0.38 20.67
CA LYS A 233 4.22 -0.66 21.19
C LYS A 233 3.68 -1.31 22.46
N GLU A 234 3.04 -0.54 23.34
CA GLU A 234 2.40 -1.04 24.56
C GLU A 234 1.18 -1.93 24.31
N LEU A 235 0.51 -1.78 23.14
CA LEU A 235 -0.61 -2.64 22.74
C LEU A 235 -0.16 -4.02 22.23
N PHE A 236 1.11 -4.19 21.87
CA PHE A 236 1.69 -5.42 21.32
C PHE A 236 2.77 -6.04 22.22
N SER A 237 3.02 -5.48 23.39
CA SER A 237 3.91 -6.02 24.42
C SER A 237 3.13 -6.73 25.52
#